data_c2c4ea4b83facb2d2de1e7a3e283458b
#
_entry.id   c2c4ea4b83facb2d2de1e7a3e283458b
#
_cell.length_a   1.000
_cell.length_b   1.000
_cell.length_c   1.000
_cell.angle_alpha   90.00
_cell.angle_beta   90.00
_cell.angle_gamma   90.00
#
_symmetry.space_group_name_H-M   'P 1'
#
loop_
_entity.id
_entity.type
_entity.pdbx_description
1 polymer ?
#
loop_
_entity_poly.entity_id
_entity_poly.type
_entity_poly.pdbx_seq_one_letter_code
_entity_poly.pdbx_strand_id
1 'polypeptide(L)'
;MIAYIDAYKDRFGVEPICRTLRASLEGGFITSRGYRAAKSRPASARSVRDRILVRELATIHAHNFGVYGIRKMWHAARRSGWKVGRDQVARIMRIAGITGARRGRAPVTTRQLQGVDLRPDLVNRQFTASRPNELWVGDITYVRTISGFVYTAFVTDAFSRKIVGWATRSTMKTEALPLEALEQAIMNAKEHLSGLIHHSDHGSQYTSITYNDKLAHWGIKPSTGSVGDSYDNALAETVNGLYKSELIYSQSWASLTEVEFATMNWVHWWNHERLHEALGYRTPNEIITSYNRVNT
;
A
#
# COMPACT_ATOMS: atom_id res chain seq x y z
N MET A 1 6.59 -32.53 -21.55
CA MET A 1 6.58 -33.48 -22.70
C MET A 1 6.40 -32.75 -24.03
N ILE A 2 5.29 -32.06 -24.30
CA ILE A 2 5.01 -31.41 -25.59
C ILE A 2 6.13 -30.44 -25.99
N ALA A 3 6.52 -29.51 -25.11
CA ALA A 3 7.60 -28.54 -25.36
C ALA A 3 8.95 -29.18 -25.71
N TYR A 4 9.26 -30.33 -25.11
CA TYR A 4 10.46 -31.11 -25.43
C TYR A 4 10.40 -31.66 -26.87
N ILE A 5 9.24 -32.24 -27.27
CA ILE A 5 9.06 -32.70 -28.64
C ILE A 5 9.15 -31.56 -29.62
N ASP A 6 8.54 -30.41 -29.32
CA ASP A 6 8.61 -29.21 -30.16
C ASP A 6 10.04 -28.72 -30.39
N ALA A 7 10.90 -28.77 -29.37
CA ALA A 7 12.29 -28.38 -29.47
C ALA A 7 13.20 -29.33 -30.28
N TYR A 8 12.85 -30.62 -30.35
CA TYR A 8 13.73 -31.62 -30.91
C TYR A 8 13.14 -32.40 -32.12
N LYS A 9 11.87 -32.17 -32.47
CA LYS A 9 11.17 -32.90 -33.53
C LYS A 9 11.83 -32.76 -34.91
N ASP A 10 12.43 -31.61 -35.21
CA ASP A 10 13.05 -31.36 -36.51
C ASP A 10 14.38 -32.11 -36.67
N ARG A 11 15.03 -32.46 -35.56
CA ARG A 11 16.29 -33.22 -35.55
C ARG A 11 16.06 -34.73 -35.46
N PHE A 12 15.11 -35.18 -34.67
CA PHE A 12 14.96 -36.61 -34.32
C PHE A 12 13.61 -37.22 -34.80
N GLY A 13 12.66 -36.39 -35.20
CA GLY A 13 11.30 -36.80 -35.51
C GLY A 13 10.46 -37.05 -34.26
N VAL A 14 9.14 -36.88 -34.39
CA VAL A 14 8.18 -37.04 -33.28
C VAL A 14 8.11 -38.50 -32.79
N GLU A 15 8.05 -39.45 -33.72
CA GLU A 15 7.87 -40.87 -33.43
C GLU A 15 9.05 -41.45 -32.61
N PRO A 16 10.32 -41.27 -33.05
CA PRO A 16 11.48 -41.78 -32.32
C PRO A 16 11.59 -41.15 -30.89
N ILE A 17 11.34 -39.84 -30.77
CA ILE A 17 11.38 -39.18 -29.44
C ILE A 17 10.36 -39.83 -28.50
N CYS A 18 9.11 -39.95 -28.93
CA CYS A 18 8.06 -40.52 -28.10
C CYS A 18 8.33 -41.97 -27.70
N ARG A 19 8.83 -42.80 -28.66
CA ARG A 19 9.15 -44.21 -28.42
C ARG A 19 10.28 -44.37 -27.45
N THR A 20 11.42 -43.68 -27.66
CA THR A 20 12.60 -43.79 -26.83
C THR A 20 12.34 -43.31 -25.42
N LEU A 21 11.76 -42.11 -25.24
CA LEU A 21 11.50 -41.57 -23.93
C LEU A 21 10.43 -42.35 -23.16
N ARG A 22 9.46 -42.93 -23.85
CA ARG A 22 8.47 -43.78 -23.19
C ARG A 22 9.09 -45.08 -22.64
N ALA A 23 10.10 -45.64 -23.31
CA ALA A 23 10.79 -46.83 -22.86
C ALA A 23 11.81 -46.52 -21.73
N SER A 24 12.38 -45.30 -21.71
CA SER A 24 13.48 -44.94 -20.82
C SER A 24 13.04 -44.21 -19.55
N LEU A 25 11.84 -43.63 -19.49
CA LEU A 25 11.38 -42.85 -18.37
C LEU A 25 10.44 -43.64 -17.45
N GLU A 26 10.76 -43.68 -16.18
CA GLU A 26 9.87 -44.17 -15.13
C GLU A 26 8.61 -43.28 -15.09
N GLY A 27 7.43 -43.87 -15.29
CA GLY A 27 6.18 -43.12 -15.46
C GLY A 27 5.79 -42.80 -16.91
N GLY A 28 6.63 -43.20 -17.88
CA GLY A 28 6.36 -43.16 -19.32
C GLY A 28 6.39 -41.75 -19.93
N PHE A 29 6.05 -41.69 -21.22
CA PHE A 29 6.03 -40.49 -22.01
C PHE A 29 4.79 -40.45 -22.93
N ILE A 30 4.45 -39.27 -23.44
CA ILE A 30 3.31 -39.11 -24.40
C ILE A 30 3.56 -39.93 -25.68
N THR A 31 2.49 -40.48 -26.26
CA THR A 31 2.56 -41.14 -27.58
C THR A 31 2.59 -40.08 -28.69
N SER A 32 3.13 -40.46 -29.87
CA SER A 32 3.12 -39.58 -31.06
C SER A 32 1.70 -39.19 -31.48
N ARG A 33 0.72 -40.09 -31.36
CA ARG A 33 -0.70 -39.78 -31.56
C ARG A 33 -1.22 -38.80 -30.51
N GLY A 34 -0.86 -38.98 -29.25
CA GLY A 34 -1.21 -38.06 -28.14
C GLY A 34 -0.60 -36.66 -28.32
N TYR A 35 0.63 -36.60 -28.81
CA TYR A 35 1.29 -35.34 -29.16
C TYR A 35 0.53 -34.62 -30.29
N ARG A 36 0.26 -35.31 -31.41
CA ARG A 36 -0.48 -34.73 -32.55
C ARG A 36 -1.88 -34.26 -32.13
N ALA A 37 -2.60 -35.06 -31.35
CA ALA A 37 -3.91 -34.70 -30.81
C ALA A 37 -3.83 -33.46 -29.86
N ALA A 38 -2.79 -33.35 -29.08
CA ALA A 38 -2.57 -32.17 -28.22
C ALA A 38 -2.25 -30.90 -29.03
N LYS A 39 -1.54 -31.04 -30.17
CA LYS A 39 -1.22 -29.90 -31.07
C LYS A 39 -2.43 -29.45 -31.90
N SER A 40 -3.31 -30.34 -32.30
CA SER A 40 -4.51 -30.04 -33.09
C SER A 40 -5.69 -29.58 -32.23
N ARG A 41 -5.70 -29.92 -30.94
CA ARG A 41 -6.80 -29.57 -30.03
C ARG A 41 -6.86 -28.06 -29.77
N PRO A 42 -8.02 -27.43 -29.96
CA PRO A 42 -8.19 -26.03 -29.56
C PRO A 42 -7.95 -25.84 -28.05
N ALA A 43 -7.53 -24.63 -27.65
CA ALA A 43 -7.34 -24.32 -26.27
C ALA A 43 -8.63 -24.54 -25.46
N SER A 44 -8.54 -25.18 -24.29
CA SER A 44 -9.71 -25.42 -23.44
C SER A 44 -10.33 -24.09 -23.00
N ALA A 45 -11.61 -24.04 -22.70
CA ALA A 45 -12.31 -22.88 -22.18
C ALA A 45 -11.60 -22.31 -20.94
N ARG A 46 -11.05 -23.19 -20.07
CA ARG A 46 -10.24 -22.81 -18.93
C ARG A 46 -8.95 -22.08 -19.38
N SER A 47 -8.23 -22.59 -20.35
CA SER A 47 -6.98 -21.97 -20.85
C SER A 47 -7.24 -20.61 -21.49
N VAL A 48 -8.36 -20.47 -22.22
CA VAL A 48 -8.78 -19.18 -22.79
C VAL A 48 -9.07 -18.18 -21.67
N ARG A 49 -9.89 -18.58 -20.71
CA ARG A 49 -10.22 -17.75 -19.55
C ARG A 49 -8.98 -17.35 -18.74
N ASP A 50 -8.05 -18.27 -18.50
CA ASP A 50 -6.82 -18.01 -17.76
C ASP A 50 -5.94 -16.97 -18.47
N ARG A 51 -5.83 -16.99 -19.81
CA ARG A 51 -5.10 -15.98 -20.58
C ARG A 51 -5.70 -14.59 -20.43
N ILE A 52 -7.03 -14.49 -20.40
CA ILE A 52 -7.72 -13.21 -20.18
C ILE A 52 -7.42 -12.74 -18.76
N LEU A 53 -7.58 -13.61 -17.75
CA LEU A 53 -7.33 -13.27 -16.34
C LEU A 53 -5.87 -12.87 -16.08
N VAL A 54 -4.89 -13.45 -16.77
CA VAL A 54 -3.48 -13.03 -16.66
C VAL A 54 -3.33 -11.54 -17.01
N ARG A 55 -3.93 -11.12 -18.13
CA ARG A 55 -3.88 -9.72 -18.57
C ARG A 55 -4.59 -8.79 -17.60
N GLU A 56 -5.79 -9.15 -17.19
CA GLU A 56 -6.60 -8.36 -16.23
C GLU A 56 -5.89 -8.19 -14.89
N LEU A 57 -5.37 -9.29 -14.33
CA LEU A 57 -4.65 -9.19 -13.05
C LEU A 57 -3.34 -8.39 -13.18
N ALA A 58 -2.66 -8.47 -14.33
CA ALA A 58 -1.49 -7.63 -14.60
C ALA A 58 -1.87 -6.14 -14.64
N THR A 59 -2.97 -5.80 -15.31
CA THR A 59 -3.50 -4.42 -15.36
C THR A 59 -3.89 -3.92 -13.98
N ILE A 60 -4.67 -4.70 -13.21
CA ILE A 60 -5.04 -4.35 -11.83
C ILE A 60 -3.80 -4.16 -10.95
N HIS A 61 -2.80 -5.04 -11.10
CA HIS A 61 -1.57 -4.96 -10.32
C HIS A 61 -0.76 -3.70 -10.63
N ALA A 62 -0.58 -3.38 -11.92
CA ALA A 62 0.12 -2.18 -12.37
C ALA A 62 -0.59 -0.89 -11.89
N HIS A 63 -1.92 -0.85 -12.01
CA HIS A 63 -2.73 0.29 -11.53
C HIS A 63 -2.64 0.49 -10.01
N ASN A 64 -2.32 -0.57 -9.27
CA ASN A 64 -2.14 -0.53 -7.82
C ASN A 64 -0.66 -0.55 -7.41
N PHE A 65 0.19 0.23 -8.07
CA PHE A 65 1.63 0.39 -7.78
C PHE A 65 2.43 -0.91 -7.76
N GLY A 66 1.90 -2.00 -8.30
CA GLY A 66 2.57 -3.30 -8.26
C GLY A 66 2.64 -3.92 -6.84
N VAL A 67 1.82 -3.48 -5.89
CA VAL A 67 1.99 -3.84 -4.47
C VAL A 67 0.99 -4.89 -3.96
N TYR A 68 -0.09 -5.14 -4.70
CA TYR A 68 -1.13 -6.05 -4.22
C TYR A 68 -0.68 -7.51 -4.20
N GLY A 69 -0.70 -8.10 -3.00
CA GLY A 69 -0.65 -9.55 -2.83
C GLY A 69 -2.01 -10.21 -3.10
N ILE A 70 -2.06 -11.55 -3.01
CA ILE A 70 -3.21 -12.39 -3.40
C ILE A 70 -4.55 -11.90 -2.82
N ARG A 71 -4.61 -11.52 -1.54
CA ARG A 71 -5.87 -11.10 -0.91
C ARG A 71 -6.42 -9.84 -1.53
N LYS A 72 -5.62 -8.76 -1.61
CA LYS A 72 -6.04 -7.50 -2.22
C LYS A 72 -6.34 -7.67 -3.70
N MET A 73 -5.53 -8.43 -4.43
CA MET A 73 -5.75 -8.75 -5.83
C MET A 73 -7.09 -9.47 -6.05
N TRP A 74 -7.43 -10.42 -5.19
CA TRP A 74 -8.72 -11.12 -5.26
C TRP A 74 -9.89 -10.15 -5.04
N HIS A 75 -9.82 -9.29 -4.03
CA HIS A 75 -10.85 -8.27 -3.79
C HIS A 75 -10.95 -7.28 -4.97
N ALA A 76 -9.83 -6.81 -5.50
CA ALA A 76 -9.79 -5.89 -6.64
C ALA A 76 -10.40 -6.54 -7.91
N ALA A 77 -10.04 -7.79 -8.22
CA ALA A 77 -10.61 -8.51 -9.34
C ALA A 77 -12.14 -8.69 -9.22
N ARG A 78 -12.64 -8.98 -8.01
CA ARG A 78 -14.08 -9.07 -7.77
C ARG A 78 -14.79 -7.72 -7.92
N ARG A 79 -14.17 -6.64 -7.48
CA ARG A 79 -14.70 -5.26 -7.68
C ARG A 79 -14.74 -4.87 -9.16
N SER A 80 -13.82 -5.39 -9.97
CA SER A 80 -13.84 -5.27 -11.44
C SER A 80 -14.83 -6.23 -12.12
N GLY A 81 -15.71 -6.90 -11.37
CA GLY A 81 -16.76 -7.78 -11.92
C GLY A 81 -16.35 -9.24 -12.16
N TRP A 82 -15.10 -9.62 -11.88
CA TRP A 82 -14.66 -11.00 -12.09
C TRP A 82 -15.19 -11.96 -11.04
N LYS A 83 -15.88 -13.00 -11.46
CA LYS A 83 -16.29 -14.11 -10.59
C LYS A 83 -15.13 -15.10 -10.42
N VAL A 84 -14.21 -14.80 -9.52
CA VAL A 84 -12.99 -15.61 -9.27
C VAL A 84 -12.85 -15.93 -7.79
N GLY A 85 -12.33 -17.13 -7.49
CA GLY A 85 -11.92 -17.53 -6.15
C GLY A 85 -10.49 -17.07 -5.83
N ARG A 86 -10.17 -16.96 -4.54
CA ARG A 86 -8.83 -16.57 -4.06
C ARG A 86 -7.72 -17.46 -4.61
N ASP A 87 -7.93 -18.78 -4.61
CA ASP A 87 -6.92 -19.75 -5.05
C ASP A 87 -6.73 -19.73 -6.56
N GLN A 88 -7.79 -19.40 -7.32
CA GLN A 88 -7.67 -19.15 -8.75
C GLN A 88 -6.81 -17.92 -9.01
N VAL A 89 -7.03 -16.82 -8.28
CA VAL A 89 -6.20 -15.61 -8.38
C VAL A 89 -4.74 -15.91 -8.01
N ALA A 90 -4.49 -16.66 -6.92
CA ALA A 90 -3.15 -17.08 -6.53
C ALA A 90 -2.44 -17.87 -7.63
N ARG A 91 -3.15 -18.79 -8.28
CA ARG A 91 -2.62 -19.59 -9.40
C ARG A 91 -2.30 -18.71 -10.62
N ILE A 92 -3.20 -17.79 -10.98
CA ILE A 92 -3.01 -16.89 -12.12
C ILE A 92 -1.86 -15.91 -11.86
N MET A 93 -1.76 -15.33 -10.66
CA MET A 93 -0.63 -14.48 -10.28
C MET A 93 0.70 -15.22 -10.43
N ARG A 94 0.78 -16.50 -10.01
CA ARG A 94 1.99 -17.31 -10.18
C ARG A 94 2.33 -17.52 -11.66
N ILE A 95 1.33 -17.79 -12.51
CA ILE A 95 1.52 -17.94 -13.96
C ILE A 95 2.02 -16.63 -14.58
N ALA A 96 1.52 -15.50 -14.11
CA ALA A 96 1.88 -14.17 -14.59
C ALA A 96 3.19 -13.62 -13.99
N GLY A 97 3.81 -14.33 -13.04
CA GLY A 97 4.99 -13.82 -12.31
C GLY A 97 4.69 -12.63 -11.39
N ILE A 98 3.43 -12.43 -11.00
CA ILE A 98 2.99 -11.30 -10.17
C ILE A 98 3.17 -11.64 -8.69
N THR A 99 3.83 -10.76 -7.96
CA THR A 99 4.01 -10.85 -6.49
C THR A 99 3.65 -9.53 -5.83
N GLY A 100 3.11 -9.57 -4.61
CA GLY A 100 2.86 -8.36 -3.83
C GLY A 100 4.13 -7.82 -3.18
N ALA A 101 4.12 -6.53 -2.85
CA ALA A 101 5.19 -5.91 -2.08
C ALA A 101 5.34 -6.58 -0.71
N ARG A 102 6.59 -6.79 -0.28
CA ARG A 102 6.90 -7.31 1.05
C ARG A 102 7.43 -6.18 1.93
N ARG A 103 6.91 -6.07 3.13
CA ARG A 103 7.46 -5.17 4.14
C ARG A 103 8.83 -5.71 4.56
N GLY A 104 9.92 -5.01 4.21
CA GLY A 104 11.27 -5.32 4.69
C GLY A 104 11.42 -4.97 6.17
N ARG A 105 12.49 -5.42 6.83
CA ARG A 105 12.89 -4.89 8.14
C ARG A 105 13.31 -3.43 7.95
N ALA A 106 12.57 -2.50 8.56
CA ALA A 106 12.98 -1.10 8.61
C ALA A 106 14.17 -0.96 9.58
N PRO A 107 15.24 -0.24 9.22
CA PRO A 107 16.25 0.14 10.18
C PRO A 107 15.63 1.06 11.24
N VAL A 108 15.91 0.82 12.51
CA VAL A 108 15.54 1.71 13.61
C VAL A 108 16.44 2.96 13.53
N THR A 109 15.82 4.10 13.24
CA THR A 109 16.57 5.36 12.96
C THR A 109 16.20 6.52 13.89
N THR A 110 15.27 6.32 14.81
CA THR A 110 14.84 7.38 15.76
C THR A 110 15.86 7.55 16.87
N ARG A 111 16.50 8.71 16.94
CA ARG A 111 17.24 9.16 18.15
C ARG A 111 16.25 9.89 19.03
N GLN A 112 16.11 9.44 20.27
CA GLN A 112 15.30 10.11 21.28
C GLN A 112 15.92 11.47 21.61
N LEU A 113 15.13 12.54 21.53
CA LEU A 113 15.46 13.82 22.12
C LEU A 113 15.06 13.80 23.59
N GLN A 114 16.01 14.16 24.46
CA GLN A 114 15.76 14.38 25.89
C GLN A 114 15.09 15.74 26.07
N GLY A 115 13.78 15.74 26.24
CA GLY A 115 12.98 16.93 26.58
C GLY A 115 11.73 16.51 27.33
N VAL A 116 11.26 17.33 28.27
CA VAL A 116 10.00 17.09 28.98
C VAL A 116 8.87 17.59 28.09
N ASP A 117 8.10 16.68 27.52
CA ASP A 117 6.85 17.01 26.85
C ASP A 117 5.71 16.94 27.90
N LEU A 118 4.99 18.04 28.05
CA LEU A 118 3.91 18.20 29.05
C LEU A 118 2.53 17.82 28.47
N ARG A 119 2.45 17.45 27.19
CA ARG A 119 1.18 17.04 26.57
C ARG A 119 0.74 15.68 27.13
N PRO A 120 -0.54 15.52 27.53
CA PRO A 120 -1.04 14.24 28.02
C PRO A 120 -1.19 13.23 26.88
N ASP A 121 -1.04 11.94 27.16
CA ASP A 121 -1.52 10.89 26.27
C ASP A 121 -3.05 10.73 26.42
N LEU A 122 -3.79 11.23 25.43
CA LEU A 122 -5.25 11.14 25.37
C LEU A 122 -5.72 9.91 24.60
N VAL A 123 -4.82 9.16 23.98
CA VAL A 123 -5.14 8.05 23.07
C VAL A 123 -5.00 6.69 23.74
N ASN A 124 -4.07 6.56 24.70
CA ASN A 124 -3.81 5.30 25.41
C ASN A 124 -3.68 4.09 24.45
N ARG A 125 -2.97 4.25 23.34
CA ARG A 125 -2.77 3.24 22.27
C ARG A 125 -4.06 2.80 21.56
N GLN A 126 -5.18 3.48 21.76
CA GLN A 126 -6.45 3.18 21.10
C GLN A 126 -6.62 4.04 19.85
N PHE A 127 -5.94 3.67 18.76
CA PHE A 127 -6.04 4.37 17.47
C PHE A 127 -7.32 4.01 16.71
N THR A 128 -8.45 4.10 17.41
CA THR A 128 -9.79 3.91 16.87
C THR A 128 -10.62 5.15 17.16
N ALA A 129 -11.48 5.51 16.23
CA ALA A 129 -12.41 6.62 16.33
C ALA A 129 -13.80 6.15 15.89
N SER A 130 -14.85 6.77 16.40
CA SER A 130 -16.24 6.43 16.10
C SER A 130 -16.78 7.22 14.90
N ARG A 131 -16.11 8.34 14.56
CA ARG A 131 -16.50 9.28 13.49
C ARG A 131 -15.27 9.93 12.86
N PRO A 132 -15.41 10.48 11.65
CA PRO A 132 -14.37 11.30 11.03
C PRO A 132 -14.02 12.51 11.90
N ASN A 133 -12.76 12.94 11.84
CA ASN A 133 -12.25 14.11 12.56
C ASN A 133 -12.43 14.05 14.09
N GLU A 134 -12.38 12.84 14.67
CA GLU A 134 -12.35 12.63 16.12
C GLU A 134 -10.91 12.47 16.61
N LEU A 135 -10.08 11.75 15.86
CA LEU A 135 -8.67 11.52 16.15
C LEU A 135 -7.87 11.58 14.85
N TRP A 136 -6.89 12.48 14.81
CA TRP A 136 -5.85 12.49 13.80
C TRP A 136 -4.51 12.03 14.39
N VAL A 137 -3.74 11.29 13.61
CA VAL A 137 -2.37 10.92 13.95
C VAL A 137 -1.40 11.52 12.96
N GLY A 138 -0.34 12.13 13.47
CA GLY A 138 0.73 12.76 12.68
C GLY A 138 2.08 12.08 12.89
N ASP A 139 2.87 11.97 11.83
CA ASP A 139 4.26 11.52 11.90
C ASP A 139 5.06 12.00 10.68
N ILE A 140 6.37 12.09 10.85
CA ILE A 140 7.33 12.51 9.82
C ILE A 140 8.18 11.30 9.43
N THR A 141 8.39 11.14 8.13
CA THR A 141 9.34 10.18 7.61
C THR A 141 10.35 10.86 6.68
N TYR A 142 11.49 10.22 6.42
CA TYR A 142 12.49 10.73 5.50
C TYR A 142 12.67 9.80 4.31
N VAL A 143 13.05 10.40 3.19
CA VAL A 143 13.36 9.74 1.93
C VAL A 143 14.76 10.16 1.52
N ARG A 144 15.62 9.19 1.20
CA ARG A 144 16.93 9.47 0.64
C ARG A 144 16.80 9.69 -0.87
N THR A 145 17.30 10.84 -1.34
CA THR A 145 17.41 11.14 -2.78
C THR A 145 18.88 11.32 -3.17
N ILE A 146 19.15 11.44 -4.46
CA ILE A 146 20.50 11.75 -4.97
C ILE A 146 20.93 13.14 -4.48
N SER A 147 20.00 14.10 -4.40
CA SER A 147 20.26 15.49 -3.97
C SER A 147 20.23 15.68 -2.43
N GLY A 148 20.09 14.61 -1.63
CA GLY A 148 20.08 14.67 -0.17
C GLY A 148 18.81 14.07 0.44
N PHE A 149 18.52 14.40 1.70
CA PHE A 149 17.32 13.93 2.37
C PHE A 149 16.12 14.83 2.10
N VAL A 150 14.98 14.19 1.92
CA VAL A 150 13.66 14.81 1.80
C VAL A 150 12.78 14.24 2.93
N TYR A 151 11.94 15.06 3.50
CA TYR A 151 11.08 14.71 4.62
C TYR A 151 9.62 14.81 4.20
N THR A 152 8.82 13.86 4.61
CA THR A 152 7.37 13.85 4.34
C THR A 152 6.63 13.72 5.67
N ALA A 153 5.70 14.63 5.92
CA ALA A 153 4.75 14.56 7.03
C ALA A 153 3.39 14.09 6.52
N PHE A 154 2.74 13.23 7.31
CA PHE A 154 1.36 12.82 7.06
C PHE A 154 0.51 13.12 8.28
N VAL A 155 -0.74 13.55 8.04
CA VAL A 155 -1.82 13.61 9.02
C VAL A 155 -2.90 12.64 8.56
N THR A 156 -3.23 11.66 9.39
CA THR A 156 -4.14 10.55 9.04
C THR A 156 -5.32 10.50 10.01
N ASP A 157 -6.53 10.51 9.47
CA ASP A 157 -7.75 10.31 10.24
C ASP A 157 -7.88 8.85 10.71
N ALA A 158 -8.02 8.64 12.02
CA ALA A 158 -8.01 7.31 12.61
C ALA A 158 -9.28 6.52 12.30
N PHE A 159 -10.41 7.16 12.04
CA PHE A 159 -11.67 6.51 11.68
C PHE A 159 -11.62 5.88 10.29
N SER A 160 -11.31 6.71 9.32
CA SER A 160 -11.35 6.33 7.89
C SER A 160 -10.04 5.82 7.33
N ARG A 161 -8.92 6.02 8.04
CA ARG A 161 -7.55 5.81 7.54
C ARG A 161 -7.19 6.75 6.38
N LYS A 162 -7.95 7.81 6.18
CA LYS A 162 -7.71 8.81 5.15
C LYS A 162 -6.50 9.67 5.53
N ILE A 163 -5.58 9.86 4.60
CA ILE A 163 -4.57 10.90 4.72
C ILE A 163 -5.27 12.24 4.44
N VAL A 164 -5.48 13.03 5.47
CA VAL A 164 -6.22 14.30 5.42
C VAL A 164 -5.32 15.50 5.15
N GLY A 165 -4.02 15.36 5.46
CA GLY A 165 -3.00 16.36 5.15
C GLY A 165 -1.63 15.71 4.97
N TRP A 166 -0.80 16.31 4.14
CA TRP A 166 0.58 15.89 3.92
C TRP A 166 1.42 17.04 3.36
N ALA A 167 2.72 16.96 3.57
CA ALA A 167 3.70 17.87 2.98
C ALA A 167 5.02 17.14 2.75
N THR A 168 5.78 17.55 1.73
CA THR A 168 7.12 17.02 1.44
C THR A 168 8.10 18.18 1.25
N ARG A 169 9.19 18.23 2.04
CA ARG A 169 10.16 19.34 2.04
C ARG A 169 11.58 18.83 2.22
N SER A 170 12.56 19.64 1.83
CA SER A 170 13.98 19.38 2.09
C SER A 170 14.43 19.67 3.53
N THR A 171 13.54 20.12 4.37
CA THR A 171 13.81 20.46 5.78
C THR A 171 12.72 19.92 6.70
N MET A 172 13.08 19.64 7.95
CA MET A 172 12.13 19.25 9.00
C MET A 172 11.64 20.44 9.84
N LYS A 173 11.93 21.69 9.44
CA LYS A 173 11.45 22.87 10.18
C LYS A 173 9.94 22.83 10.32
N THR A 174 9.43 23.16 11.50
CA THR A 174 8.01 23.05 11.85
C THR A 174 7.12 23.81 10.87
N GLU A 175 7.48 25.04 10.54
CA GLU A 175 6.70 25.94 9.68
C GLU A 175 6.63 25.43 8.23
N ALA A 176 7.64 24.68 7.80
CA ALA A 176 7.77 24.24 6.40
C ALA A 176 7.29 22.82 6.15
N LEU A 177 7.03 22.00 7.18
CA LEU A 177 6.68 20.59 6.98
C LEU A 177 5.44 20.15 7.79
N PRO A 178 5.50 19.89 9.12
CA PRO A 178 4.33 19.38 9.83
C PRO A 178 3.21 20.42 9.94
N LEU A 179 3.53 21.72 10.02
CA LEU A 179 2.51 22.76 10.04
C LEU A 179 1.76 22.85 8.71
N GLU A 180 2.43 22.73 7.59
CA GLU A 180 1.80 22.70 6.27
C GLU A 180 0.89 21.48 6.11
N ALA A 181 1.33 20.29 6.56
CA ALA A 181 0.49 19.10 6.56
C ALA A 181 -0.76 19.27 7.44
N LEU A 182 -0.61 19.92 8.61
CA LEU A 182 -1.73 20.23 9.50
C LEU A 182 -2.68 21.24 8.87
N GLU A 183 -2.18 22.31 8.26
CA GLU A 183 -3.00 23.32 7.58
C GLU A 183 -3.82 22.72 6.46
N GLN A 184 -3.22 21.85 5.64
CA GLN A 184 -3.92 21.13 4.60
C GLN A 184 -5.03 20.23 5.20
N ALA A 185 -4.76 19.54 6.31
CA ALA A 185 -5.74 18.71 7.00
C ALA A 185 -6.94 19.54 7.50
N ILE A 186 -6.65 20.71 8.14
CA ILE A 186 -7.66 21.65 8.61
C ILE A 186 -8.54 22.17 7.45
N MET A 187 -7.93 22.59 6.35
CA MET A 187 -8.64 23.08 5.16
C MET A 187 -9.53 21.98 4.54
N ASN A 188 -9.05 20.73 4.51
CA ASN A 188 -9.80 19.61 3.96
C ASN A 188 -10.97 19.16 4.85
N ALA A 189 -10.90 19.39 6.15
CA ALA A 189 -11.97 19.03 7.09
C ALA A 189 -13.22 19.91 6.97
N LYS A 190 -13.08 21.15 6.48
CA LYS A 190 -14.12 22.17 6.20
C LYS A 190 -14.95 22.63 7.38
N GLU A 191 -15.21 21.80 8.39
CA GLU A 191 -16.04 22.11 9.55
C GLU A 191 -15.73 21.14 10.71
N HIS A 192 -16.07 21.57 11.98
CA HIS A 192 -16.15 20.69 13.15
C HIS A 192 -14.82 20.07 13.62
N LEU A 193 -13.80 20.90 13.88
CA LEU A 193 -12.56 20.48 14.49
C LEU A 193 -12.56 20.57 16.02
N SER A 194 -13.58 21.21 16.59
CA SER A 194 -13.68 21.34 18.05
C SER A 194 -13.76 19.98 18.73
N GLY A 195 -12.80 19.75 19.63
CA GLY A 195 -12.65 18.49 20.35
C GLY A 195 -11.91 17.39 19.62
N LEU A 196 -11.49 17.61 18.37
CA LEU A 196 -10.56 16.71 17.66
C LEU A 196 -9.28 16.55 18.47
N ILE A 197 -8.80 15.32 18.60
CA ILE A 197 -7.50 15.00 19.19
C ILE A 197 -6.48 14.88 18.07
N HIS A 198 -5.38 15.60 18.13
CA HIS A 198 -4.22 15.42 17.24
C HIS A 198 -3.09 14.76 18.01
N HIS A 199 -2.82 13.52 17.72
CA HIS A 199 -1.79 12.72 18.35
C HIS A 199 -0.53 12.65 17.47
N SER A 200 0.64 12.90 18.05
CA SER A 200 1.94 12.81 17.39
C SER A 200 2.99 12.22 18.33
N ASP A 201 4.16 11.92 17.81
CA ASP A 201 5.31 11.57 18.63
C ASP A 201 5.86 12.79 19.41
N HIS A 202 6.90 12.55 20.22
CA HIS A 202 7.63 13.57 20.96
C HIS A 202 8.61 14.41 20.13
N GLY A 203 8.48 14.41 18.80
CA GLY A 203 9.37 15.17 17.91
C GLY A 203 9.31 16.67 18.22
N SER A 204 10.49 17.33 18.22
CA SER A 204 10.59 18.78 18.49
C SER A 204 9.73 19.63 17.55
N GLN A 205 9.40 19.12 16.38
CA GLN A 205 8.55 19.75 15.37
C GLN A 205 7.11 19.88 15.87
N TYR A 206 6.59 18.91 16.59
CA TYR A 206 5.22 18.89 17.12
C TYR A 206 5.09 19.60 18.47
N THR A 207 6.20 19.82 19.17
CA THR A 207 6.22 20.55 20.44
C THR A 207 6.45 22.06 20.27
N SER A 208 6.68 22.55 19.06
CA SER A 208 6.92 23.96 18.78
C SER A 208 5.71 24.82 19.16
N ILE A 209 5.97 26.06 19.61
CA ILE A 209 4.92 27.03 19.97
C ILE A 209 3.99 27.26 18.80
N THR A 210 4.52 27.54 17.61
CA THR A 210 3.74 27.81 16.38
C THR A 210 2.78 26.68 16.05
N TYR A 211 3.22 25.42 16.24
CA TYR A 211 2.36 24.25 15.97
C TYR A 211 1.22 24.15 16.99
N ASN A 212 1.53 24.33 18.26
CA ASN A 212 0.53 24.25 19.32
C ASN A 212 -0.45 25.45 19.32
N ASP A 213 0.00 26.66 18.97
CA ASP A 213 -0.86 27.82 18.75
C ASP A 213 -1.87 27.56 17.62
N LYS A 214 -1.44 26.89 16.54
CA LYS A 214 -2.34 26.51 15.43
C LYS A 214 -3.39 25.50 15.90
N LEU A 215 -3.00 24.48 16.67
CA LEU A 215 -3.95 23.53 17.24
C LEU A 215 -4.97 24.22 18.16
N ALA A 216 -4.49 25.10 19.06
CA ALA A 216 -5.32 25.84 19.99
C ALA A 216 -6.31 26.78 19.25
N HIS A 217 -5.84 27.46 18.20
CA HIS A 217 -6.69 28.34 17.39
C HIS A 217 -7.92 27.61 16.80
N TRP A 218 -7.76 26.33 16.44
CA TRP A 218 -8.83 25.50 15.88
C TRP A 218 -9.56 24.63 16.90
N GLY A 219 -9.25 24.79 18.20
CA GLY A 219 -9.84 23.97 19.26
C GLY A 219 -9.46 22.49 19.23
N ILE A 220 -8.33 22.18 18.57
CA ILE A 220 -7.78 20.83 18.45
C ILE A 220 -6.96 20.53 19.69
N LYS A 221 -7.20 19.38 20.33
CA LYS A 221 -6.48 18.95 21.53
C LYS A 221 -5.18 18.25 21.16
N PRO A 222 -4.00 18.76 21.54
CA PRO A 222 -2.75 18.04 21.34
C PRO A 222 -2.67 16.82 22.26
N SER A 223 -2.13 15.72 21.73
CA SER A 223 -1.85 14.49 22.45
C SER A 223 -0.50 13.94 22.03
N THR A 224 0.20 13.27 22.93
CA THR A 224 1.47 12.62 22.65
C THR A 224 1.58 11.33 23.43
N GLY A 225 2.27 10.33 22.88
CA GLY A 225 2.51 9.05 23.55
C GLY A 225 3.53 9.18 24.69
N SER A 226 3.78 8.11 25.40
CA SER A 226 4.80 8.02 26.45
C SER A 226 6.21 8.05 25.85
N VAL A 227 7.17 8.58 26.58
CA VAL A 227 8.56 8.66 26.12
C VAL A 227 9.13 7.27 25.95
N GLY A 228 9.52 6.92 24.73
CA GLY A 228 10.30 5.71 24.43
C GLY A 228 9.50 4.47 24.06
N ASP A 229 8.19 4.54 23.89
CA ASP A 229 7.40 3.41 23.43
C ASP A 229 6.95 3.58 21.97
N SER A 230 7.48 2.71 21.10
CA SER A 230 7.15 2.69 19.67
C SER A 230 5.71 2.30 19.34
N TYR A 231 4.96 1.74 20.30
CA TYR A 231 3.54 1.39 20.10
C TYR A 231 2.61 2.60 20.22
N ASP A 232 3.10 3.70 20.76
CA ASP A 232 2.29 4.89 21.05
C ASP A 232 1.92 5.70 19.79
N ASN A 233 2.47 5.39 18.60
CA ASN A 233 2.07 5.97 17.31
C ASN A 233 1.91 4.92 16.20
N ALA A 234 1.44 3.72 16.55
CA ALA A 234 1.42 2.55 15.66
C ALA A 234 0.64 2.76 14.34
N LEU A 235 -0.38 3.64 14.33
CA LEU A 235 -1.12 3.94 13.10
C LEU A 235 -0.27 4.76 12.15
N ALA A 236 0.36 5.84 12.62
CA ALA A 236 1.20 6.69 11.78
C ALA A 236 2.46 5.95 11.31
N GLU A 237 3.08 5.13 12.17
CA GLU A 237 4.17 4.23 11.76
C GLU A 237 3.74 3.25 10.68
N THR A 238 2.49 2.77 10.75
CA THR A 238 1.94 1.90 9.70
C THR A 238 1.82 2.61 8.37
N VAL A 239 1.34 3.86 8.35
CA VAL A 239 1.25 4.69 7.14
C VAL A 239 2.65 4.91 6.56
N ASN A 240 3.61 5.35 7.37
CA ASN A 240 5.00 5.57 6.96
C ASN A 240 5.67 4.29 6.43
N GLY A 241 5.44 3.14 7.08
CA GLY A 241 5.97 1.86 6.65
C GLY A 241 5.39 1.40 5.31
N LEU A 242 4.12 1.67 5.06
CA LEU A 242 3.46 1.37 3.79
C LEU A 242 3.91 2.35 2.69
N TYR A 243 4.00 3.64 2.98
CA TYR A 243 4.56 4.63 2.08
C TYR A 243 5.96 4.23 1.59
N LYS A 244 6.84 3.85 2.51
CA LYS A 244 8.18 3.39 2.17
C LYS A 244 8.16 2.12 1.33
N SER A 245 7.38 1.11 1.71
CA SER A 245 7.39 -0.20 1.02
C SER A 245 6.60 -0.20 -0.29
N GLU A 246 5.59 0.64 -0.42
CA GLU A 246 4.69 0.68 -1.59
C GLU A 246 5.14 1.69 -2.64
N LEU A 247 5.86 2.77 -2.24
CA LEU A 247 6.34 3.81 -3.13
C LEU A 247 7.86 3.98 -3.09
N ILE A 248 8.41 4.31 -1.92
CA ILE A 248 9.77 4.86 -1.85
C ILE A 248 10.84 3.83 -2.23
N TYR A 249 10.71 2.59 -1.75
CA TYR A 249 11.70 1.54 -2.02
C TYR A 249 11.57 0.90 -3.41
N SER A 250 10.62 1.33 -4.24
CA SER A 250 10.41 0.80 -5.58
C SER A 250 11.45 1.30 -6.59
N GLN A 251 12.08 2.46 -6.33
CA GLN A 251 13.06 3.10 -7.21
C GLN A 251 13.99 4.05 -6.47
N SER A 252 14.97 4.59 -7.17
CA SER A 252 15.82 5.69 -6.71
C SER A 252 15.19 7.02 -7.08
N TRP A 253 15.34 8.02 -6.22
CA TRP A 253 14.74 9.35 -6.36
C TRP A 253 15.82 10.39 -6.62
N ALA A 254 15.64 11.24 -7.62
CA ALA A 254 16.63 12.26 -7.97
C ALA A 254 16.51 13.51 -7.08
N SER A 255 15.29 13.98 -6.79
CA SER A 255 15.04 15.28 -6.18
C SER A 255 13.80 15.31 -5.28
N LEU A 256 13.66 16.43 -4.53
CA LEU A 256 12.45 16.77 -3.78
C LEU A 256 11.20 16.75 -4.67
N THR A 257 11.25 17.43 -5.82
CA THR A 257 10.07 17.56 -6.71
C THR A 257 9.57 16.20 -7.20
N GLU A 258 10.48 15.27 -7.52
CA GLU A 258 10.11 13.93 -7.92
C GLU A 258 9.40 13.16 -6.80
N VAL A 259 9.93 13.24 -5.56
CA VAL A 259 9.30 12.62 -4.39
C VAL A 259 7.96 13.25 -4.07
N GLU A 260 7.85 14.58 -4.12
CA GLU A 260 6.61 15.32 -3.84
C GLU A 260 5.50 14.93 -4.82
N PHE A 261 5.79 14.91 -6.12
CA PHE A 261 4.84 14.50 -7.16
C PHE A 261 4.40 13.04 -7.00
N ALA A 262 5.35 12.15 -6.74
CA ALA A 262 5.04 10.74 -6.51
C ALA A 262 4.22 10.54 -5.22
N THR A 263 4.51 11.31 -4.17
CA THR A 263 3.74 11.29 -2.91
C THR A 263 2.31 11.78 -3.14
N MET A 264 2.10 12.83 -3.92
CA MET A 264 0.77 13.31 -4.30
C MET A 264 -0.06 12.20 -4.96
N ASN A 265 0.51 11.51 -5.94
CA ASN A 265 -0.15 10.41 -6.63
C ASN A 265 -0.44 9.23 -5.69
N TRP A 266 0.50 8.90 -4.80
CA TRP A 266 0.33 7.83 -3.83
C TRP A 266 -0.74 8.16 -2.80
N VAL A 267 -0.82 9.40 -2.28
CA VAL A 267 -1.87 9.85 -1.36
C VAL A 267 -3.23 9.83 -2.04
N HIS A 268 -3.31 10.26 -3.31
CA HIS A 268 -4.55 10.15 -4.07
C HIS A 268 -5.01 8.70 -4.17
N TRP A 269 -4.13 7.79 -4.62
CA TRP A 269 -4.43 6.37 -4.70
C TRP A 269 -4.76 5.76 -3.34
N TRP A 270 -4.01 6.11 -2.28
CA TRP A 270 -4.28 5.67 -0.91
C TRP A 270 -5.72 5.97 -0.48
N ASN A 271 -6.19 7.19 -0.73
CA ASN A 271 -7.50 7.66 -0.30
C ASN A 271 -8.66 7.15 -1.15
N HIS A 272 -8.44 6.94 -2.47
CA HIS A 272 -9.53 6.71 -3.43
C HIS A 272 -9.59 5.30 -3.99
N GLU A 273 -8.46 4.59 -4.04
CA GLU A 273 -8.35 3.34 -4.79
C GLU A 273 -7.79 2.17 -3.97
N ARG A 274 -6.83 2.49 -3.09
CA ARG A 274 -6.17 1.46 -2.28
C ARG A 274 -7.15 0.74 -1.36
N LEU A 275 -7.15 -0.59 -1.45
CA LEU A 275 -7.95 -1.44 -0.55
C LEU A 275 -7.24 -1.61 0.79
N HIS A 276 -7.95 -1.31 1.89
CA HIS A 276 -7.44 -1.41 3.25
C HIS A 276 -8.07 -2.60 3.98
N GLU A 277 -7.23 -3.53 4.47
CA GLU A 277 -7.72 -4.71 5.20
C GLU A 277 -8.48 -4.30 6.46
N ALA A 278 -7.95 -3.33 7.21
CA ALA A 278 -8.61 -2.79 8.41
C ALA A 278 -9.97 -2.13 8.13
N LEU A 279 -10.26 -1.78 6.88
CA LEU A 279 -11.54 -1.21 6.45
C LEU A 279 -12.43 -2.24 5.71
N GLY A 280 -12.15 -3.55 5.87
CA GLY A 280 -12.88 -4.59 5.15
C GLY A 280 -12.68 -4.54 3.63
N TYR A 281 -11.46 -4.17 3.18
CA TYR A 281 -11.09 -4.00 1.76
C TYR A 281 -11.90 -2.91 1.05
N ARG A 282 -12.25 -1.85 1.80
CA ARG A 282 -12.77 -0.60 1.25
C ARG A 282 -11.68 0.47 1.21
N THR A 283 -11.94 1.55 0.46
CA THR A 283 -11.06 2.73 0.45
C THR A 283 -11.44 3.69 1.57
N PRO A 284 -10.53 4.58 2.03
CA PRO A 284 -10.85 5.63 2.98
C PRO A 284 -12.04 6.49 2.58
N ASN A 285 -12.12 6.90 1.32
CA ASN A 285 -13.23 7.70 0.83
C ASN A 285 -14.58 6.95 0.82
N GLU A 286 -14.59 5.64 0.57
CA GLU A 286 -15.82 4.84 0.70
C GLU A 286 -16.33 4.80 2.15
N ILE A 287 -15.42 4.78 3.13
CA ILE A 287 -15.77 4.86 4.56
C ILE A 287 -16.43 6.20 4.88
N ILE A 288 -15.80 7.31 4.47
CA ILE A 288 -16.35 8.66 4.68
C ILE A 288 -17.72 8.80 4.00
N THR A 289 -17.83 8.36 2.75
CA THR A 289 -19.09 8.43 2.00
C THR A 289 -20.20 7.61 2.69
N SER A 290 -19.86 6.41 3.19
CA SER A 290 -20.80 5.56 3.91
C SER A 290 -21.25 6.21 5.23
N TYR A 291 -20.32 6.82 5.97
CA TYR A 291 -20.62 7.51 7.21
C TYR A 291 -21.57 8.69 6.98
N ASN A 292 -21.27 9.54 6.00
CA ASN A 292 -22.09 10.72 5.68
C ASN A 292 -23.53 10.33 5.27
N ARG A 293 -23.71 9.23 4.50
CA ARG A 293 -25.04 8.76 4.10
C ARG A 293 -25.92 8.27 5.25
N VAL A 294 -25.31 7.83 6.34
CA VAL A 294 -26.06 7.33 7.52
C VAL A 294 -26.39 8.47 8.47
N ASN A 295 -25.62 9.55 8.47
CA ASN A 295 -25.74 10.66 9.42
C ASN A 295 -26.28 11.96 8.79
N THR A 296 -26.65 11.93 7.50
CA THR A 296 -27.52 12.91 6.81
C THR A 296 -28.92 12.36 6.64
#